data_d559c3f8426b788543bf4367ae174e83
#
_entry.id   d559c3f8426b788543bf4367ae174e83
#
_cell.length_a   1.000
_cell.length_b   1.000
_cell.length_c   1.000
_cell.angle_alpha   90.00
_cell.angle_beta   90.00
_cell.angle_gamma   90.00
#
_symmetry.space_group_name_H-M   'P 1'
#
loop_
_entity.id
_entity.type
_entity.pdbx_description
1 polymer ?
#
loop_
_entity_poly.entity_id
_entity_poly.type
_entity_poly.pdbx_seq_one_letter_code
_entity_poly.pdbx_strand_id
1 'polypeptide(L)'
;MPSGAPDLLIDSLLAGILSAHKDPSCTGIDLAGSERRPTGICALKGQDATLSLARTDDEILRCIDATSTGLIAIDSSLGFPAGRCCAEDTCECRKYGIMRECERILRRRGIRVYPTLIKSMQKLTVRGIHLAGILREQGYEVIESYPGAIQDILEIPRKKTDPTRLRAGLYGLGLRIRGDPVTLDELDALTAALGGYFYLAGWYEAIGNAEEGYLILPDPARIPEE
;
A
#
# COMPACT_ATOMS: atom_id res chain seq x y z
N MET A 1 -16.84 12.55 30.78
CA MET A 1 -17.17 12.57 29.38
C MET A 1 -16.64 11.28 28.78
N PRO A 2 -17.44 10.41 28.20
CA PRO A 2 -17.02 9.05 27.88
C PRO A 2 -16.17 9.03 26.63
N SER A 3 -14.92 8.56 26.77
CA SER A 3 -14.03 8.16 25.69
C SER A 3 -14.28 6.68 25.41
N GLY A 4 -15.28 6.38 24.62
CA GLY A 4 -15.60 4.99 24.32
C GLY A 4 -16.28 4.88 22.98
N ALA A 5 -15.51 4.86 21.89
CA ALA A 5 -16.00 4.41 20.60
C ALA A 5 -14.98 4.24 19.44
N PRO A 6 -13.67 4.09 19.60
CA PRO A 6 -12.86 3.60 18.47
C PRO A 6 -12.58 2.10 18.48
N ASP A 7 -12.61 1.42 19.65
CA ASP A 7 -12.12 0.03 19.73
C ASP A 7 -13.08 -1.01 19.11
N LEU A 8 -14.39 -0.79 19.14
CA LEU A 8 -15.38 -1.75 18.61
C LEU A 8 -15.47 -1.78 17.08
N LEU A 9 -15.20 -0.66 16.41
CA LEU A 9 -15.23 -0.56 14.94
C LEU A 9 -14.01 -1.28 14.29
N ILE A 10 -12.91 -1.38 15.00
CA ILE A 10 -11.65 -1.91 14.46
C ILE A 10 -11.66 -3.44 14.47
N ASP A 11 -12.17 -4.08 15.53
CA ASP A 11 -12.26 -5.56 15.62
C ASP A 11 -13.28 -6.15 14.64
N SER A 12 -14.34 -5.40 14.30
CA SER A 12 -15.35 -5.83 13.34
C SER A 12 -14.87 -5.72 11.88
N LEU A 13 -13.94 -4.80 11.58
CA LEU A 13 -13.49 -4.51 10.22
C LEU A 13 -12.81 -5.72 9.56
N LEU A 14 -11.82 -6.33 10.21
CA LEU A 14 -11.15 -7.51 9.67
C LEU A 14 -12.11 -8.71 9.60
N ALA A 15 -12.94 -8.91 10.60
CA ALA A 15 -13.96 -9.95 10.60
C ALA A 15 -14.94 -9.78 9.43
N GLY A 16 -15.36 -8.56 9.15
CA GLY A 16 -16.19 -8.21 7.99
C GLY A 16 -15.50 -8.53 6.66
N ILE A 17 -14.24 -8.16 6.47
CA ILE A 17 -13.46 -8.50 5.28
C ILE A 17 -13.37 -10.03 5.10
N LEU A 18 -13.07 -10.78 6.17
CA LEU A 18 -12.97 -12.23 6.15
C LEU A 18 -14.32 -12.89 5.85
N SER A 19 -15.42 -12.26 6.19
CA SER A 19 -16.78 -12.70 5.83
C SER A 19 -17.13 -12.38 4.37
N ALA A 20 -16.70 -11.23 3.88
CA ALA A 20 -16.97 -10.77 2.52
C ALA A 20 -16.16 -11.54 1.46
N HIS A 21 -14.96 -11.99 1.80
CA HIS A 21 -14.09 -12.71 0.87
C HIS A 21 -13.52 -13.97 1.55
N LYS A 22 -13.82 -15.14 0.97
CA LYS A 22 -13.32 -16.42 1.48
C LYS A 22 -11.81 -16.52 1.29
N ASP A 23 -11.08 -16.75 2.38
CA ASP A 23 -9.63 -16.92 2.41
C ASP A 23 -8.84 -15.79 1.71
N PRO A 24 -9.04 -14.50 2.09
CA PRO A 24 -8.33 -13.41 1.45
C PRO A 24 -6.82 -13.56 1.66
N SER A 25 -6.05 -13.28 0.60
CA SER A 25 -4.59 -13.27 0.68
C SER A 25 -4.01 -12.15 -0.18
N CYS A 26 -3.05 -11.42 0.36
CA CYS A 26 -2.38 -10.33 -0.33
C CYS A 26 -0.93 -10.22 0.13
N THR A 27 -0.01 -9.97 -0.78
CA THR A 27 1.35 -9.55 -0.42
C THR A 27 1.46 -8.04 -0.53
N GLY A 28 1.75 -7.39 0.60
CA GLY A 28 2.05 -5.96 0.66
C GLY A 28 3.55 -5.70 0.58
N ILE A 29 3.94 -4.63 -0.10
CA ILE A 29 5.34 -4.25 -0.31
C ILE A 29 5.51 -2.75 -0.01
N ASP A 30 6.33 -2.39 0.99
CA ASP A 30 6.87 -1.03 1.17
C ASP A 30 8.19 -0.93 0.42
N LEU A 31 8.12 -0.55 -0.86
CA LEU A 31 9.23 -0.60 -1.79
C LEU A 31 10.27 0.49 -1.50
N ALA A 32 11.53 0.12 -1.37
CA ALA A 32 12.64 1.06 -1.33
C ALA A 32 13.02 1.56 -2.73
N GLY A 33 13.40 2.83 -2.87
CA GLY A 33 13.83 3.42 -4.15
C GLY A 33 15.18 2.90 -4.67
N SER A 34 15.84 1.97 -3.99
CA SER A 34 17.06 1.31 -4.44
C SER A 34 17.34 0.05 -3.63
N GLU A 35 18.05 -0.91 -4.22
CA GLU A 35 18.45 -2.18 -3.60
C GLU A 35 19.43 -2.05 -2.42
N ARG A 36 19.94 -0.84 -2.17
CA ARG A 36 20.79 -0.57 -1.00
C ARG A 36 20.00 -0.43 0.30
N ARG A 37 18.71 -0.16 0.19
CA ARG A 37 17.80 -0.01 1.34
C ARG A 37 16.88 -1.22 1.43
N PRO A 38 16.47 -1.60 2.64
CA PRO A 38 15.50 -2.67 2.80
C PRO A 38 14.13 -2.25 2.23
N THR A 39 13.44 -3.20 1.66
CA THR A 39 12.05 -3.19 1.24
C THR A 39 11.28 -4.05 2.23
N GLY A 40 10.23 -3.53 2.82
CA GLY A 40 9.32 -4.31 3.68
C GLY A 40 8.41 -5.19 2.85
N ILE A 41 8.19 -6.42 3.30
CA ILE A 41 7.29 -7.38 2.67
C ILE A 41 6.37 -7.97 3.73
N CYS A 42 5.08 -8.03 3.45
CA CYS A 42 4.08 -8.67 4.28
C CYS A 42 3.27 -9.68 3.46
N ALA A 43 3.36 -10.95 3.78
CA ALA A 43 2.39 -11.95 3.32
C ALA A 43 1.24 -12.03 4.32
N LEU A 44 0.07 -11.53 3.92
CA LEU A 44 -1.15 -11.54 4.72
C LEU A 44 -2.11 -12.61 4.19
N LYS A 45 -2.47 -13.59 5.05
CA LYS A 45 -3.43 -14.66 4.75
C LYS A 45 -4.43 -14.80 5.89
N GLY A 46 -5.70 -14.60 5.63
CA GLY A 46 -6.70 -14.52 6.68
C GLY A 46 -6.31 -13.49 7.74
N GLN A 47 -6.03 -13.94 8.97
CA GLN A 47 -5.55 -13.09 10.07
C GLN A 47 -4.02 -13.13 10.24
N ASP A 48 -3.32 -14.06 9.59
CA ASP A 48 -1.89 -14.27 9.79
C ASP A 48 -1.05 -13.39 8.87
N ALA A 49 -0.24 -12.52 9.47
CA ALA A 49 0.74 -11.68 8.78
C ALA A 49 2.16 -12.21 9.02
N THR A 50 2.85 -12.57 7.94
CA THR A 50 4.27 -12.93 7.97
C THR A 50 5.08 -11.80 7.36
N LEU A 51 6.00 -11.24 8.14
CA LEU A 51 6.80 -10.07 7.76
C LEU A 51 8.22 -10.49 7.41
N SER A 52 8.81 -9.80 6.45
CA SER A 52 10.21 -9.99 6.04
C SER A 52 10.78 -8.74 5.38
N LEU A 53 12.10 -8.71 5.24
CA LEU A 53 12.83 -7.66 4.51
C LEU A 53 13.55 -8.28 3.33
N ALA A 54 13.51 -7.60 2.19
CA ALA A 54 14.30 -7.89 1.00
C ALA A 54 15.01 -6.62 0.52
N ARG A 55 16.07 -6.76 -0.31
CA ARG A 55 16.80 -5.62 -0.86
C ARG A 55 16.74 -5.57 -2.37
N THR A 56 17.11 -6.67 -3.02
CA THR A 56 17.15 -6.75 -4.48
C THR A 56 15.79 -7.13 -5.05
N ASP A 57 15.58 -6.82 -6.33
CA ASP A 57 14.35 -7.22 -7.02
C ASP A 57 14.22 -8.75 -7.08
N ASP A 58 15.33 -9.47 -7.26
CA ASP A 58 15.34 -10.93 -7.19
C ASP A 58 14.95 -11.49 -5.82
N GLU A 59 15.36 -10.83 -4.73
CA GLU A 59 14.94 -11.22 -3.38
C GLU A 59 13.44 -10.97 -3.17
N ILE A 60 12.93 -9.83 -3.65
CA ILE A 60 11.51 -9.48 -3.58
C ILE A 60 10.67 -10.53 -4.34
N LEU A 61 11.05 -10.86 -5.58
CA LEU A 61 10.37 -11.85 -6.41
C LEU A 61 10.34 -13.23 -5.73
N ARG A 62 11.49 -13.69 -5.20
CA ARG A 62 11.54 -14.95 -4.44
C ARG A 62 10.65 -14.94 -3.19
N CYS A 63 10.58 -13.83 -2.47
CA CYS A 63 9.66 -13.70 -1.34
C CYS A 63 8.21 -13.80 -1.78
N ILE A 64 7.84 -13.15 -2.89
CA ILE A 64 6.47 -13.18 -3.45
C ILE A 64 6.10 -14.60 -3.88
N ASP A 65 6.98 -15.29 -4.63
CA ASP A 65 6.74 -16.68 -5.06
C ASP A 65 6.49 -17.62 -3.88
N ALA A 66 7.20 -17.40 -2.77
CA ALA A 66 7.03 -18.19 -1.55
C ALA A 66 5.69 -17.92 -0.83
N THR A 67 5.01 -16.80 -1.09
CA THR A 67 3.76 -16.44 -0.39
C THR A 67 2.54 -17.14 -0.95
N SER A 68 2.56 -17.56 -2.22
CA SER A 68 1.41 -18.12 -2.95
C SER A 68 0.15 -17.22 -2.89
N THR A 69 0.33 -15.90 -2.91
CA THR A 69 -0.75 -14.91 -2.99
C THR A 69 -0.92 -14.46 -4.44
N GLY A 70 -2.14 -14.25 -4.91
CA GLY A 70 -2.41 -13.78 -6.29
C GLY A 70 -2.43 -12.27 -6.43
N LEU A 71 -2.65 -11.55 -5.32
CA LEU A 71 -2.73 -10.09 -5.27
C LEU A 71 -1.49 -9.50 -4.60
N ILE A 72 -0.88 -8.51 -5.25
CA ILE A 72 0.27 -7.75 -4.75
C ILE A 72 -0.11 -6.27 -4.62
N ALA A 73 0.06 -5.70 -3.43
CA ALA A 73 -0.16 -4.28 -3.16
C ALA A 73 1.20 -3.58 -2.94
N ILE A 74 1.57 -2.65 -3.81
CA ILE A 74 2.89 -2.00 -3.77
C ILE A 74 2.75 -0.53 -3.32
N ASP A 75 3.46 -0.14 -2.25
CA ASP A 75 3.64 1.26 -1.87
C ASP A 75 4.69 1.92 -2.78
N SER A 76 4.26 2.25 -3.96
CA SER A 76 4.98 3.02 -4.96
C SER A 76 4.02 3.47 -6.04
N SER A 77 4.32 4.60 -6.68
CA SER A 77 3.63 4.98 -7.91
C SER A 77 3.91 3.96 -9.00
N LEU A 78 2.86 3.42 -9.62
CA LEU A 78 2.94 2.41 -10.69
C LEU A 78 2.64 2.99 -12.09
N GLY A 79 2.63 4.30 -12.21
CA GLY A 79 2.46 5.04 -13.46
C GLY A 79 3.11 6.41 -13.41
N PHE A 80 3.27 7.02 -14.56
CA PHE A 80 3.75 8.40 -14.69
C PHE A 80 2.58 9.38 -14.79
N PRO A 81 2.79 10.69 -14.49
CA PRO A 81 1.82 11.73 -14.84
C PRO A 81 1.49 11.71 -16.33
N ALA A 82 0.25 12.03 -16.71
CA ALA A 82 -0.22 12.05 -18.09
C ALA A 82 0.74 12.85 -19.00
N GLY A 83 1.08 12.27 -20.14
CA GLY A 83 2.04 12.83 -21.10
C GLY A 83 3.53 12.66 -20.73
N ARG A 84 3.87 12.14 -19.56
CA ARG A 84 5.25 11.81 -19.18
C ARG A 84 5.65 10.43 -19.74
N CYS A 85 6.78 10.39 -20.45
CA CYS A 85 7.34 9.11 -20.93
C CYS A 85 8.44 8.53 -20.02
N CYS A 86 8.97 9.33 -19.08
CA CYS A 86 10.05 8.93 -18.18
C CYS A 86 10.11 9.84 -16.94
N ALA A 87 10.96 9.48 -15.97
CA ALA A 87 11.20 10.26 -14.76
C ALA A 87 12.23 11.40 -14.94
N GLU A 88 12.95 11.44 -16.07
CA GLU A 88 14.09 12.34 -16.25
C GLU A 88 13.68 13.82 -16.34
N ASP A 89 14.39 14.66 -15.59
CA ASP A 89 14.15 16.12 -15.58
C ASP A 89 14.65 16.82 -16.84
N THR A 90 15.54 16.19 -17.61
CA THR A 90 16.11 16.69 -18.86
C THR A 90 15.26 16.35 -20.08
N CYS A 91 14.30 15.43 -19.96
CA CYS A 91 13.41 15.05 -21.03
C CYS A 91 12.35 16.15 -21.31
N GLU A 92 12.01 16.38 -22.58
CA GLU A 92 10.98 17.34 -22.96
C GLU A 92 9.60 17.05 -22.33
N CYS A 93 9.34 15.78 -21.99
CA CYS A 93 8.10 15.39 -21.31
C CYS A 93 7.95 16.01 -19.92
N ARG A 94 9.01 16.61 -19.34
CA ARG A 94 8.94 17.33 -18.06
C ARG A 94 7.88 18.45 -18.05
N LYS A 95 7.55 19.02 -19.19
CA LYS A 95 6.50 20.04 -19.32
C LYS A 95 5.13 19.59 -18.84
N TYR A 96 4.85 18.29 -18.82
CA TYR A 96 3.59 17.71 -18.34
C TYR A 96 3.51 17.60 -16.81
N GLY A 97 4.55 18.03 -16.09
CA GLY A 97 4.55 18.12 -14.65
C GLY A 97 5.07 16.87 -13.94
N ILE A 98 4.86 16.83 -12.62
CA ILE A 98 5.43 15.82 -11.71
C ILE A 98 4.38 15.12 -10.84
N MET A 99 3.09 15.50 -10.97
CA MET A 99 1.98 14.97 -10.17
C MET A 99 0.96 14.30 -11.05
N ARG A 100 0.46 13.15 -10.59
CA ARG A 100 -0.69 12.45 -11.16
C ARG A 100 -2.01 12.96 -10.56
N GLU A 101 -3.12 12.59 -11.15
CA GLU A 101 -4.45 13.00 -10.68
C GLU A 101 -4.76 12.42 -9.29
N CYS A 102 -4.37 11.17 -8.99
CA CYS A 102 -4.56 10.58 -7.66
C CYS A 102 -3.92 11.42 -6.56
N GLU A 103 -2.71 11.95 -6.76
CA GLU A 103 -2.02 12.82 -5.80
C GLU A 103 -2.70 14.18 -5.64
N ARG A 104 -3.27 14.73 -6.73
CA ARG A 104 -4.07 15.96 -6.68
C ARG A 104 -5.35 15.74 -5.89
N ILE A 105 -6.02 14.57 -6.06
CA ILE A 105 -7.20 14.17 -5.29
C ILE A 105 -6.85 14.07 -3.80
N LEU A 106 -5.79 13.35 -3.44
CA LEU A 106 -5.33 13.22 -2.05
C LEU A 106 -5.10 14.58 -1.39
N ARG A 107 -4.40 15.49 -2.09
CA ARG A 107 -4.14 16.84 -1.57
C ARG A 107 -5.42 17.64 -1.35
N ARG A 108 -6.40 17.55 -2.26
CA ARG A 108 -7.71 18.20 -2.07
C ARG A 108 -8.46 17.68 -0.84
N ARG A 109 -8.23 16.41 -0.47
CA ARG A 109 -8.78 15.78 0.73
C ARG A 109 -7.96 16.06 2.01
N GLY A 110 -6.88 16.82 1.92
CA GLY A 110 -5.99 17.12 3.05
C GLY A 110 -5.01 15.99 3.40
N ILE A 111 -4.97 14.92 2.62
CA ILE A 111 -4.04 13.79 2.81
C ILE A 111 -2.67 14.16 2.26
N ARG A 112 -1.64 14.07 3.11
CA ARG A 112 -0.27 14.38 2.71
C ARG A 112 0.26 13.34 1.74
N VAL A 113 0.75 13.79 0.59
CA VAL A 113 1.39 12.97 -0.44
C VAL A 113 2.51 13.75 -1.13
N TYR A 114 3.57 13.04 -1.49
CA TYR A 114 4.63 13.59 -2.34
C TYR A 114 4.26 13.41 -3.82
N PRO A 115 4.59 14.38 -4.69
CA PRO A 115 4.44 14.18 -6.12
C PRO A 115 5.28 12.99 -6.60
N THR A 116 4.72 12.18 -7.49
CA THR A 116 5.37 10.99 -8.08
C THR A 116 6.79 11.26 -8.58
N LEU A 117 7.04 12.40 -9.22
CA LEU A 117 8.33 12.69 -9.87
C LEU A 117 9.13 13.82 -9.21
N ILE A 118 8.91 14.14 -7.91
CA ILE A 118 9.94 14.93 -7.22
C ILE A 118 11.24 14.12 -7.17
N LYS A 119 12.38 14.81 -7.11
CA LYS A 119 13.71 14.21 -7.21
C LYS A 119 13.94 13.01 -6.28
N SER A 120 13.41 13.07 -5.06
CA SER A 120 13.52 11.99 -4.07
C SER A 120 12.68 10.75 -4.39
N MET A 121 11.62 10.89 -5.21
CA MET A 121 10.70 9.80 -5.54
C MET A 121 10.96 9.18 -6.93
N GLN A 122 11.70 9.84 -7.81
CA GLN A 122 11.92 9.38 -9.19
C GLN A 122 12.42 7.93 -9.27
N LYS A 123 13.43 7.58 -8.45
CA LYS A 123 14.00 6.22 -8.43
C LYS A 123 12.99 5.18 -7.93
N LEU A 124 12.22 5.53 -6.91
CA LEU A 124 11.17 4.66 -6.37
C LEU A 124 10.09 4.41 -7.43
N THR A 125 9.60 5.45 -8.07
CA THR A 125 8.59 5.35 -9.13
C THR A 125 9.06 4.47 -10.29
N VAL A 126 10.28 4.68 -10.79
CA VAL A 126 10.83 3.86 -11.89
C VAL A 126 10.94 2.39 -11.48
N ARG A 127 11.46 2.12 -10.27
CA ARG A 127 11.58 0.76 -9.74
C ARG A 127 10.20 0.11 -9.55
N GLY A 128 9.22 0.85 -9.02
CA GLY A 128 7.86 0.35 -8.82
C GLY A 128 7.17 -0.02 -10.13
N ILE A 129 7.27 0.84 -11.16
CA ILE A 129 6.73 0.56 -12.50
C ILE A 129 7.39 -0.70 -13.08
N HIS A 130 8.71 -0.84 -12.97
CA HIS A 130 9.46 -1.99 -13.48
C HIS A 130 9.05 -3.28 -12.77
N LEU A 131 9.06 -3.30 -11.43
CA LEU A 131 8.68 -4.45 -10.63
C LEU A 131 7.22 -4.88 -10.89
N ALA A 132 6.30 -3.90 -10.96
CA ALA A 132 4.90 -4.18 -11.28
C ALA A 132 4.73 -4.78 -12.68
N GLY A 133 5.55 -4.36 -13.66
CA GLY A 133 5.58 -4.95 -15.00
C GLY A 133 5.96 -6.43 -14.96
N ILE A 134 7.07 -6.77 -14.29
CA ILE A 134 7.53 -8.16 -14.13
C ILE A 134 6.46 -9.02 -13.46
N LEU A 135 5.87 -8.54 -12.36
CA LEU A 135 4.86 -9.29 -11.62
C LEU A 135 3.59 -9.54 -12.46
N ARG A 136 3.14 -8.54 -13.22
CA ARG A 136 2.00 -8.72 -14.14
C ARG A 136 2.27 -9.71 -15.26
N GLU A 137 3.49 -9.72 -15.82
CA GLU A 137 3.93 -10.71 -16.80
C GLU A 137 3.96 -12.13 -16.23
N GLN A 138 4.22 -12.27 -14.93
CA GLN A 138 4.15 -13.54 -14.20
C GLN A 138 2.72 -13.95 -13.81
N GLY A 139 1.71 -13.13 -14.12
CA GLY A 139 0.30 -13.42 -13.88
C GLY A 139 -0.24 -12.95 -12.54
N TYR A 140 0.52 -12.17 -11.76
CA TYR A 140 0.02 -11.56 -10.53
C TYR A 140 -0.90 -10.37 -10.83
N GLU A 141 -1.96 -10.22 -10.04
CA GLU A 141 -2.71 -8.98 -9.98
C GLU A 141 -1.93 -7.97 -9.11
N VAL A 142 -1.64 -6.79 -9.66
CA VAL A 142 -0.83 -5.77 -8.98
C VAL A 142 -1.57 -4.46 -8.87
N ILE A 143 -1.77 -4.00 -7.64
CA ILE A 143 -2.38 -2.71 -7.32
C ILE A 143 -1.37 -1.74 -6.71
N GLU A 144 -1.58 -0.46 -6.93
CA GLU A 144 -0.88 0.61 -6.23
C GLU A 144 -1.55 0.86 -4.89
N SER A 145 -0.75 0.93 -3.84
CA SER A 145 -1.17 1.22 -2.48
C SER A 145 -0.42 2.42 -1.91
N TYR A 146 -1.00 3.09 -0.94
CA TYR A 146 -0.34 4.17 -0.20
C TYR A 146 -0.66 4.03 1.30
N PRO A 147 0.20 3.35 2.08
CA PRO A 147 0.00 3.13 3.50
C PRO A 147 -0.34 4.39 4.29
N GLY A 148 0.32 5.52 4.00
CA GLY A 148 0.03 6.77 4.67
C GLY A 148 -1.41 7.28 4.47
N ALA A 149 -2.02 7.08 3.30
CA ALA A 149 -3.42 7.43 3.08
C ALA A 149 -4.36 6.43 3.75
N ILE A 150 -4.03 5.14 3.70
CA ILE A 150 -4.80 4.09 4.38
C ILE A 150 -4.82 4.34 5.90
N GLN A 151 -3.66 4.68 6.48
CA GLN A 151 -3.54 5.01 7.90
C GLN A 151 -4.38 6.23 8.27
N ASP A 152 -4.37 7.29 7.45
CA ASP A 152 -5.20 8.49 7.68
C ASP A 152 -6.71 8.15 7.61
N ILE A 153 -7.14 7.34 6.63
CA ILE A 153 -8.54 6.93 6.45
C ILE A 153 -9.03 6.04 7.60
N LEU A 154 -8.18 5.15 8.09
CA LEU A 154 -8.48 4.26 9.22
C LEU A 154 -8.22 4.90 10.58
N GLU A 155 -7.88 6.20 10.62
CA GLU A 155 -7.56 6.95 11.83
C GLU A 155 -6.42 6.35 12.68
N ILE A 156 -5.49 5.62 12.01
CA ILE A 156 -4.29 5.04 12.64
C ILE A 156 -3.13 6.02 12.44
N PRO A 157 -2.32 6.36 13.46
CA PRO A 157 -1.19 7.27 13.30
C PRO A 157 -0.16 6.76 12.30
N ARG A 158 0.36 7.65 11.44
CA ARG A 158 1.43 7.32 10.50
C ARG A 158 2.74 6.98 11.24
N LYS A 159 3.58 6.11 10.64
CA LYS A 159 4.87 5.67 11.22
C LYS A 159 5.78 6.81 11.70
N LYS A 160 5.81 7.94 10.98
CA LYS A 160 6.63 9.11 11.36
C LYS A 160 6.04 9.93 12.50
N THR A 161 4.75 9.78 12.77
CA THR A 161 4.06 10.53 13.83
C THR A 161 4.13 9.77 15.15
N ASP A 162 3.77 8.50 15.16
CA ASP A 162 3.79 7.64 16.34
C ASP A 162 3.90 6.17 15.94
N PRO A 163 5.12 5.62 15.83
CA PRO A 163 5.33 4.22 15.45
C PRO A 163 4.68 3.22 16.41
N THR A 164 4.65 3.54 17.69
CA THR A 164 4.08 2.65 18.72
C THR A 164 2.56 2.55 18.54
N ARG A 165 1.90 3.67 18.31
CA ARG A 165 0.45 3.70 18.08
C ARG A 165 0.08 3.12 16.72
N LEU A 166 0.90 3.31 15.66
CA LEU A 166 0.71 2.61 14.40
C LEU A 166 0.71 1.10 14.61
N ARG A 167 1.75 0.59 15.29
CA ARG A 167 1.85 -0.84 15.63
C ARG A 167 0.62 -1.31 16.41
N ALA A 168 0.25 -0.59 17.48
CA ALA A 168 -0.91 -0.93 18.30
C ALA A 168 -2.22 -0.92 17.50
N GLY A 169 -2.43 0.07 16.61
CA GLY A 169 -3.62 0.13 15.76
C GLY A 169 -3.71 -1.05 14.79
N LEU A 170 -2.59 -1.43 14.16
CA LEU A 170 -2.55 -2.60 13.27
C LEU A 170 -2.78 -3.92 14.02
N TYR A 171 -2.22 -4.07 15.24
CA TYR A 171 -2.50 -5.22 16.09
C TYR A 171 -3.97 -5.26 16.57
N GLY A 172 -4.56 -4.10 16.87
CA GLY A 172 -5.96 -3.97 17.27
C GLY A 172 -6.96 -4.41 16.22
N LEU A 173 -6.55 -4.49 14.93
CA LEU A 173 -7.37 -5.08 13.85
C LEU A 173 -7.53 -6.61 13.96
N GLY A 174 -7.03 -7.26 14.99
CA GLY A 174 -7.10 -8.72 15.15
C GLY A 174 -6.07 -9.50 14.32
N LEU A 175 -5.08 -8.80 13.72
CA LEU A 175 -4.02 -9.43 12.94
C LEU A 175 -3.04 -10.17 13.85
N ARG A 176 -2.67 -11.38 13.46
CA ARG A 176 -1.63 -12.18 14.12
C ARG A 176 -0.32 -11.98 13.39
N ILE A 177 0.54 -11.11 13.92
CA ILE A 177 1.81 -10.76 13.29
C ILE A 177 2.90 -11.70 13.79
N ARG A 178 3.58 -12.37 12.86
CA ARG A 178 4.73 -13.25 13.17
C ARG A 178 6.02 -12.50 12.87
N GLY A 179 6.95 -12.54 13.82
CA GLY A 179 8.24 -11.87 13.74
C GLY A 179 8.40 -10.76 14.79
N ASP A 180 9.60 -10.67 15.38
CA ASP A 180 10.00 -9.59 16.30
C ASP A 180 11.53 -9.49 16.24
N PRO A 181 12.11 -8.29 16.09
CA PRO A 181 11.45 -6.99 16.02
C PRO A 181 10.86 -6.69 14.65
N VAL A 182 9.74 -5.95 14.62
CA VAL A 182 9.08 -5.47 13.41
C VAL A 182 9.57 -4.07 13.06
N THR A 183 10.04 -3.87 11.85
CA THR A 183 10.51 -2.58 11.34
C THR A 183 9.36 -1.70 10.88
N LEU A 184 9.61 -0.39 10.70
CA LEU A 184 8.61 0.52 10.16
C LEU A 184 8.25 0.23 8.70
N ASP A 185 9.21 -0.29 7.93
CA ASP A 185 8.98 -0.65 6.54
C ASP A 185 8.10 -1.92 6.44
N GLU A 186 8.24 -2.86 7.38
CA GLU A 186 7.35 -4.02 7.50
C GLU A 186 5.93 -3.63 7.94
N LEU A 187 5.76 -2.61 8.81
CA LEU A 187 4.43 -2.11 9.19
C LEU A 187 3.72 -1.40 8.02
N ASP A 188 4.44 -0.66 7.19
CA ASP A 188 3.86 -0.08 5.99
C ASP A 188 3.54 -1.16 4.93
N ALA A 189 4.37 -2.20 4.80
CA ALA A 189 4.06 -3.36 3.97
C ALA A 189 2.78 -4.09 4.46
N LEU A 190 2.60 -4.24 5.77
CA LEU A 190 1.36 -4.78 6.34
C LEU A 190 0.17 -3.87 6.04
N THR A 191 0.34 -2.55 6.14
CA THR A 191 -0.72 -1.60 5.79
C THR A 191 -1.06 -1.67 4.30
N ALA A 192 -0.07 -1.85 3.42
CA ALA A 192 -0.30 -2.07 1.99
C ALA A 192 -1.10 -3.36 1.73
N ALA A 193 -0.74 -4.48 2.41
CA ALA A 193 -1.49 -5.74 2.32
C ALA A 193 -2.93 -5.59 2.80
N LEU A 194 -3.16 -4.81 3.87
CA LEU A 194 -4.50 -4.48 4.34
C LEU A 194 -5.28 -3.68 3.29
N GLY A 195 -4.65 -2.73 2.58
CA GLY A 195 -5.25 -2.06 1.42
C GLY A 195 -5.70 -3.06 0.35
N GLY A 196 -4.91 -4.11 0.09
CA GLY A 196 -5.29 -5.22 -0.77
C GLY A 196 -6.51 -6.00 -0.26
N TYR A 197 -6.69 -6.12 1.05
CA TYR A 197 -7.88 -6.75 1.63
C TYR A 197 -9.15 -5.94 1.39
N PHE A 198 -9.09 -4.61 1.51
CA PHE A 198 -10.21 -3.75 1.13
C PHE A 198 -10.55 -3.90 -0.36
N TYR A 199 -9.54 -4.03 -1.22
CA TYR A 199 -9.72 -4.29 -2.64
C TYR A 199 -10.45 -5.61 -2.88
N LEU A 200 -10.01 -6.72 -2.26
CA LEU A 200 -10.64 -8.04 -2.38
C LEU A 200 -12.08 -8.06 -1.87
N ALA A 201 -12.38 -7.34 -0.79
CA ALA A 201 -13.72 -7.23 -0.22
C ALA A 201 -14.66 -6.32 -1.05
N GLY A 202 -14.14 -5.56 -2.03
CA GLY A 202 -14.92 -4.58 -2.77
C GLY A 202 -15.18 -3.27 -2.00
N TRP A 203 -14.52 -3.07 -0.87
CA TRP A 203 -14.68 -1.91 0.03
C TRP A 203 -13.63 -0.85 -0.22
N TYR A 204 -13.42 -0.53 -1.47
CA TYR A 204 -12.38 0.39 -1.91
C TYR A 204 -12.90 1.43 -2.90
N GLU A 205 -12.17 2.50 -3.01
CA GLU A 205 -12.21 3.43 -4.13
C GLU A 205 -10.91 3.37 -4.93
N ALA A 206 -11.01 3.57 -6.25
CA ALA A 206 -9.88 3.72 -7.14
C ALA A 206 -9.79 5.18 -7.59
N ILE A 207 -8.79 5.92 -7.10
CA ILE A 207 -8.59 7.32 -7.46
C ILE A 207 -7.49 7.48 -8.49
N GLY A 208 -7.67 8.41 -9.43
CA GLY A 208 -6.77 8.63 -10.57
C GLY A 208 -7.49 8.44 -11.89
N ASN A 209 -6.79 7.98 -12.91
CA ASN A 209 -7.34 7.73 -14.24
C ASN A 209 -6.59 6.60 -14.95
N ALA A 210 -7.14 6.14 -16.09
CA ALA A 210 -6.59 5.00 -16.82
C ALA A 210 -5.20 5.26 -17.44
N GLU A 211 -4.86 6.51 -17.75
CA GLU A 211 -3.56 6.88 -18.33
C GLU A 211 -2.43 6.86 -17.29
N GLU A 212 -2.71 7.38 -16.08
CA GLU A 212 -1.73 7.53 -15.01
C GLU A 212 -1.71 6.36 -14.02
N GLY A 213 -2.71 5.48 -14.12
CA GLY A 213 -2.98 4.40 -13.16
C GLY A 213 -3.90 4.84 -12.02
N TYR A 214 -4.38 3.85 -11.29
CA TYR A 214 -5.27 4.04 -10.15
C TYR A 214 -4.56 3.70 -8.85
N LEU A 215 -4.72 4.57 -7.85
CA LEU A 215 -4.37 4.30 -6.47
C LEU A 215 -5.59 3.72 -5.75
N ILE A 216 -5.42 2.59 -5.08
CA ILE A 216 -6.48 1.90 -4.34
C ILE A 216 -6.44 2.34 -2.87
N LEU A 217 -7.58 2.77 -2.37
CA LEU A 217 -7.78 3.21 -0.99
C LEU A 217 -9.01 2.55 -0.38
N PRO A 218 -9.07 2.33 0.95
CA PRO A 218 -10.31 1.98 1.63
C PRO A 218 -11.40 3.02 1.37
N ASP A 219 -12.64 2.55 1.17
CA ASP A 219 -13.82 3.40 1.10
C ASP A 219 -14.75 3.10 2.28
N PRO A 220 -14.72 3.90 3.36
CA PRO A 220 -15.56 3.68 4.52
C PRO A 220 -17.07 3.62 4.22
N ALA A 221 -17.51 4.30 3.15
CA ALA A 221 -18.93 4.30 2.76
C ALA A 221 -19.39 2.96 2.16
N ARG A 222 -18.45 2.09 1.79
CA ARG A 222 -18.73 0.74 1.27
C ARG A 222 -18.64 -0.36 2.31
N ILE A 223 -18.16 -0.03 3.51
CA ILE A 223 -18.12 -0.97 4.63
C ILE A 223 -19.56 -1.15 5.11
N PRO A 224 -20.10 -2.38 5.15
CA PRO A 224 -21.47 -2.60 5.64
C PRO A 224 -21.63 -2.11 7.08
N GLU A 225 -22.73 -1.40 7.34
CA GLU A 225 -23.16 -1.14 8.73
C GLU A 225 -23.62 -2.47 9.33
N GLU A 226 -23.18 -2.81 10.54
CA GLU A 226 -23.62 -4.01 11.27
C GLU A 226 -25.10 -3.92 11.69
#